data_e779ff8ba0c9d9bc25621d09f907744f
#
_entry.id   e779ff8ba0c9d9bc25621d09f907744f
#
_cell.length_a   1.000
_cell.length_b   1.000
_cell.length_c   1.000
_cell.angle_alpha   90.00
_cell.angle_beta   90.00
_cell.angle_gamma   90.00
#
_symmetry.space_group_name_H-M   'P 1'
#
loop_
_entity.id
_entity.type
_entity.pdbx_description
1 polymer ?
#
loop_
_entity_poly.entity_id
_entity_poly.type
_entity_poly.pdbx_seq_one_letter_code
_entity_poly.pdbx_strand_id
1 'polypeptide(L)'
;MFSPSSRGRLTDRDLDRFAGPTLFDRVARAVCHAGCLPRKELYEAWEVARRVRRLFRGGRIVDLGAGHGLLAQILLLLDNSSPTALVVDKTLPASAARLHDALVQAWPRLSGRVDFVASALESIEILDTDVVVSSHAC
;
A
#
# COMPACT_ATOMS: atom_id res chain seq x y z
N MET A 1 -6.20 -15.93 19.45
CA MET A 1 -6.41 -14.48 19.32
C MET A 1 -5.80 -13.95 18.04
N PHE A 2 -6.51 -13.05 17.35
CA PHE A 2 -6.05 -12.44 16.13
C PHE A 2 -5.10 -11.29 16.43
N SER A 3 -3.79 -11.48 16.27
CA SER A 3 -2.79 -10.47 16.57
C SER A 3 -2.42 -9.64 15.35
N PRO A 4 -2.49 -8.29 15.42
CA PRO A 4 -2.07 -7.42 14.33
C PRO A 4 -0.58 -7.55 13.97
N SER A 5 0.25 -7.99 14.90
CA SER A 5 1.70 -8.13 14.67
C SER A 5 2.09 -9.50 14.10
N SER A 6 1.14 -10.37 13.82
CA SER A 6 1.44 -11.69 13.26
C SER A 6 2.06 -11.58 11.87
N ARG A 7 3.09 -12.38 11.62
CA ARG A 7 3.72 -12.51 10.31
C ARG A 7 3.00 -13.49 9.38
N GLY A 8 1.93 -14.14 9.88
CA GLY A 8 1.11 -15.01 9.07
C GLY A 8 0.43 -14.24 7.93
N ARG A 9 0.34 -14.87 6.76
CA ARG A 9 -0.31 -14.26 5.61
C ARG A 9 -1.81 -14.16 5.83
N LEU A 10 -2.36 -13.03 5.38
CA LEU A 10 -3.80 -12.89 5.24
C LEU A 10 -4.25 -13.60 3.97
N THR A 11 -5.33 -14.36 4.10
CA THR A 11 -5.93 -15.11 3.00
C THR A 11 -7.45 -14.98 3.07
N ASP A 12 -8.16 -15.59 2.12
CA ASP A 12 -9.62 -15.60 2.13
C ASP A 12 -10.22 -16.18 3.41
N ARG A 13 -9.47 -16.97 4.17
CA ARG A 13 -9.90 -17.49 5.46
C ARG A 13 -10.11 -16.40 6.51
N ASP A 14 -9.48 -15.25 6.31
CA ASP A 14 -9.53 -14.14 7.26
C ASP A 14 -10.60 -13.10 6.93
N LEU A 15 -11.34 -13.27 5.84
CA LEU A 15 -12.33 -12.29 5.36
C LEU A 15 -13.35 -11.92 6.44
N ASP A 16 -13.81 -12.88 7.22
CA ASP A 16 -14.82 -12.63 8.24
C ASP A 16 -14.35 -11.67 9.34
N ARG A 17 -13.05 -11.54 9.52
CA ARG A 17 -12.49 -10.60 10.49
C ARG A 17 -12.57 -9.15 10.04
N PHE A 18 -12.82 -8.92 8.74
CA PHE A 18 -12.87 -7.61 8.11
C PHE A 18 -14.18 -7.40 7.37
N ALA A 19 -15.28 -7.80 8.00
CA ALA A 19 -16.60 -7.82 7.35
C ALA A 19 -17.29 -6.45 7.32
N GLY A 20 -16.77 -5.45 8.03
CA GLY A 20 -17.41 -4.14 8.16
C GLY A 20 -17.31 -3.26 6.92
N PRO A 21 -17.96 -2.09 6.95
CA PRO A 21 -18.02 -1.18 5.82
C PRO A 21 -16.90 -0.14 5.78
N THR A 22 -16.01 -0.12 6.76
CA THR A 22 -14.93 0.88 6.82
C THR A 22 -13.95 0.71 5.66
N LEU A 23 -13.24 1.80 5.34
CA LEU A 23 -12.18 1.72 4.34
C LEU A 23 -11.12 0.70 4.74
N PHE A 24 -10.73 0.68 6.03
CA PHE A 24 -9.77 -0.31 6.50
C PHE A 24 -10.25 -1.75 6.22
N ASP A 25 -11.49 -2.07 6.56
CA ASP A 25 -12.03 -3.41 6.33
C ASP A 25 -12.05 -3.76 4.84
N ARG A 26 -12.39 -2.80 3.99
CA ARG A 26 -12.41 -3.01 2.54
C ARG A 26 -11.01 -3.24 1.98
N VAL A 27 -10.01 -2.47 2.44
CA VAL A 27 -8.60 -2.69 2.08
C VAL A 27 -8.14 -4.06 2.57
N ALA A 28 -8.46 -4.40 3.81
CA ALA A 28 -8.09 -5.69 4.39
C ALA A 28 -8.67 -6.87 3.59
N ARG A 29 -9.92 -6.76 3.15
CA ARG A 29 -10.51 -7.81 2.30
C ARG A 29 -9.78 -7.96 0.97
N ALA A 30 -9.38 -6.85 0.33
CA ALA A 30 -8.58 -6.92 -0.90
C ALA A 30 -7.23 -7.58 -0.64
N VAL A 31 -6.59 -7.27 0.47
CA VAL A 31 -5.32 -7.90 0.87
C VAL A 31 -5.52 -9.41 1.09
N CYS A 32 -6.61 -9.80 1.72
CA CYS A 32 -6.95 -11.22 1.89
C CYS A 32 -7.12 -11.93 0.54
N HIS A 33 -7.80 -11.31 -0.40
CA HIS A 33 -7.97 -11.88 -1.74
C HIS A 33 -6.65 -12.03 -2.48
N ALA A 34 -5.72 -11.10 -2.31
CA ALA A 34 -4.39 -11.22 -2.89
C ALA A 34 -3.59 -12.38 -2.30
N GLY A 35 -3.77 -12.67 -1.01
CA GLY A 35 -3.19 -13.83 -0.35
C GLY A 35 -1.67 -13.82 -0.24
N CYS A 36 -1.02 -12.66 -0.34
CA CYS A 36 0.43 -12.57 -0.40
C CYS A 36 1.08 -11.74 0.70
N LEU A 37 0.29 -11.04 1.52
CA LEU A 37 0.85 -10.14 2.53
C LEU A 37 0.71 -10.70 3.95
N PRO A 38 1.77 -10.54 4.76
CA PRO A 38 1.65 -10.77 6.20
C PRO A 38 0.65 -9.80 6.81
N ARG A 39 -0.06 -10.27 7.82
CA ARG A 39 -0.99 -9.46 8.61
C ARG A 39 -0.33 -8.20 9.15
N LYS A 40 0.89 -8.33 9.63
CA LYS A 40 1.69 -7.22 10.16
C LYS A 40 1.83 -6.08 9.15
N GLU A 41 2.10 -6.40 7.89
CA GLU A 41 2.27 -5.37 6.85
C GLU A 41 0.99 -4.56 6.63
N LEU A 42 -0.17 -5.19 6.68
CA LEU A 42 -1.45 -4.47 6.55
C LEU A 42 -1.60 -3.41 7.64
N TYR A 43 -1.41 -3.81 8.89
CA TYR A 43 -1.60 -2.89 10.02
C TYR A 43 -0.56 -1.79 10.04
N GLU A 44 0.70 -2.11 9.75
CA GLU A 44 1.76 -1.10 9.68
C GLU A 44 1.53 -0.10 8.56
N ALA A 45 1.21 -0.57 7.36
CA ALA A 45 0.95 0.31 6.23
C ALA A 45 -0.25 1.23 6.49
N TRP A 46 -1.31 0.71 7.08
CA TRP A 46 -2.47 1.50 7.44
C TRP A 46 -2.13 2.61 8.43
N GLU A 47 -1.40 2.27 9.49
CA GLU A 47 -1.01 3.22 10.52
C GLU A 47 -0.12 4.32 9.96
N VAL A 48 0.89 3.96 9.17
CA VAL A 48 1.77 4.95 8.53
C VAL A 48 0.99 5.84 7.58
N ALA A 49 0.11 5.26 6.77
CA ALA A 49 -0.69 6.03 5.82
C ALA A 49 -1.56 7.08 6.51
N ARG A 50 -2.18 6.73 7.61
CA ARG A 50 -3.01 7.68 8.38
C ARG A 50 -2.18 8.83 8.92
N ARG A 51 -1.00 8.53 9.46
CA ARG A 51 -0.09 9.56 9.97
C ARG A 51 0.38 10.49 8.86
N VAL A 52 0.75 9.95 7.72
CA VAL A 52 1.19 10.73 6.57
C VAL A 52 0.09 11.70 6.13
N ARG A 53 -1.15 11.22 6.01
CA ARG A 53 -2.27 12.05 5.53
C ARG A 53 -2.72 13.14 6.49
N ARG A 54 -2.39 13.03 7.75
CA ARG A 54 -2.60 14.14 8.69
C ARG A 54 -1.66 15.30 8.43
N LEU A 55 -0.48 15.03 7.88
CA LEU A 55 0.60 16.02 7.73
C LEU A 55 0.78 16.46 6.28
N PHE A 56 0.55 15.58 5.31
CA PHE A 56 0.87 15.83 3.91
C PHE A 56 -0.26 15.40 2.99
N ARG A 57 -0.57 16.27 2.03
CA ARG A 57 -1.56 16.02 0.98
C ARG A 57 -1.03 16.50 -0.35
N GLY A 58 -1.64 16.04 -1.43
CA GLY A 58 -1.26 16.43 -2.78
C GLY A 58 0.01 15.77 -3.26
N GLY A 59 0.46 16.17 -4.44
CA GLY A 59 1.69 15.69 -5.04
C GLY A 59 1.68 14.20 -5.41
N ARG A 60 2.73 13.79 -6.10
CA ARG A 60 2.96 12.38 -6.37
C ARG A 60 3.45 11.68 -5.09
N ILE A 61 2.93 10.52 -4.79
CA ILE A 61 3.46 9.68 -3.71
C ILE A 61 4.68 8.94 -4.24
N VAL A 62 5.77 8.97 -3.49
CA VAL A 62 6.97 8.17 -3.81
C VAL A 62 7.26 7.27 -2.60
N ASP A 63 7.08 5.98 -2.78
CA ASP A 63 7.26 4.97 -1.73
C ASP A 63 8.58 4.25 -1.95
N LEU A 64 9.57 4.58 -1.12
CA LEU A 64 10.93 4.07 -1.23
C LEU A 64 11.11 2.82 -0.35
N GLY A 65 11.64 1.76 -0.94
CA GLY A 65 11.76 0.49 -0.24
C GLY A 65 10.40 -0.15 0.01
N ALA A 66 9.53 -0.07 -0.98
CA ALA A 66 8.09 -0.24 -0.82
C ALA A 66 7.60 -1.69 -0.70
N GLY A 67 8.43 -2.68 -1.02
CA GLY A 67 7.97 -4.06 -1.07
C GLY A 67 6.78 -4.22 -2.02
N HIS A 68 5.62 -4.61 -1.50
CA HIS A 68 4.40 -4.80 -2.30
C HIS A 68 3.70 -3.50 -2.71
N GLY A 69 4.08 -2.37 -2.13
CA GLY A 69 3.47 -1.08 -2.47
C GLY A 69 2.12 -0.82 -1.82
N LEU A 70 1.79 -1.50 -0.73
CA LEU A 70 0.51 -1.32 -0.05
C LEU A 70 0.36 0.09 0.52
N LEU A 71 1.40 0.62 1.15
CA LEU A 71 1.37 1.96 1.74
C LEU A 71 0.99 3.03 0.71
N ALA A 72 1.66 3.02 -0.45
CA ALA A 72 1.37 3.97 -1.52
C ALA A 72 -0.09 3.91 -1.97
N GLN A 73 -0.61 2.71 -2.14
CA GLN A 73 -1.97 2.52 -2.62
C GLN A 73 -3.01 2.92 -1.56
N ILE A 74 -2.75 2.66 -0.28
CA ILE A 74 -3.63 3.16 0.79
C ILE A 74 -3.65 4.69 0.79
N LEU A 75 -2.51 5.34 0.58
CA LEU A 75 -2.45 6.79 0.52
C LEU A 75 -3.33 7.36 -0.60
N LEU A 76 -3.33 6.72 -1.77
CA LEU A 76 -4.22 7.13 -2.86
C LEU A 76 -5.70 6.91 -2.53
N LEU A 77 -6.01 5.92 -1.69
CA LEU A 77 -7.39 5.63 -1.30
C LEU A 77 -7.90 6.54 -0.19
N LEU A 78 -7.02 6.96 0.72
CA LEU A 78 -7.39 7.84 1.83
C LEU A 78 -7.75 9.24 1.37
N ASP A 79 -7.16 9.70 0.27
CA ASP A 79 -7.29 11.08 -0.16
C ASP A 79 -7.10 11.17 -1.67
N ASN A 80 -7.96 11.93 -2.34
CA ASN A 80 -7.90 12.11 -3.79
C ASN A 80 -6.94 13.21 -4.24
N SER A 81 -6.22 13.84 -3.32
CA SER A 81 -5.34 14.96 -3.66
C SER A 81 -4.06 14.54 -4.39
N SER A 82 -3.64 13.27 -4.27
CA SER A 82 -2.46 12.76 -4.97
C SER A 82 -2.88 12.06 -6.25
N PRO A 83 -2.35 12.49 -7.43
CA PRO A 83 -2.79 11.92 -8.70
C PRO A 83 -2.20 10.53 -8.97
N THR A 84 -0.96 10.30 -8.55
CA THR A 84 -0.23 9.07 -8.85
C THR A 84 0.69 8.67 -7.71
N ALA A 85 1.14 7.42 -7.76
CA ALA A 85 2.15 6.89 -6.85
C ALA A 85 3.24 6.15 -7.62
N LEU A 86 4.47 6.31 -7.17
CA LEU A 86 5.63 5.57 -7.66
C LEU A 86 6.11 4.65 -6.54
N VAL A 87 6.08 3.35 -6.80
CA VAL A 87 6.50 2.32 -5.87
C VAL A 87 7.90 1.85 -6.27
N VAL A 88 8.89 2.10 -5.43
CA VAL A 88 10.29 1.86 -5.74
C VAL A 88 10.88 0.86 -4.76
N ASP A 89 11.50 -0.18 -5.29
CA ASP A 89 12.31 -1.10 -4.48
C ASP A 89 13.42 -1.67 -5.37
N LYS A 90 14.53 -2.07 -4.78
CA LYS A 90 15.61 -2.74 -5.52
C LYS A 90 15.09 -4.02 -6.16
N THR A 91 14.25 -4.74 -5.42
CA THR A 91 13.63 -5.98 -5.88
C THR A 91 12.14 -5.92 -5.54
N LEU A 92 11.32 -5.85 -6.56
CA LEU A 92 9.87 -5.90 -6.38
C LEU A 92 9.44 -7.36 -6.22
N PRO A 93 8.62 -7.69 -5.20
CA PRO A 93 8.07 -9.04 -5.08
C PRO A 93 7.23 -9.40 -6.30
N ALA A 94 7.34 -10.63 -6.76
CA ALA A 94 6.52 -11.12 -7.88
C ALA A 94 5.02 -11.00 -7.57
N SER A 95 4.66 -11.11 -6.30
CA SER A 95 3.27 -11.00 -5.84
C SER A 95 2.75 -9.57 -5.75
N ALA A 96 3.58 -8.54 -5.98
CA ALA A 96 3.13 -7.15 -5.96
C ALA A 96 2.00 -6.90 -6.97
N ALA A 97 2.08 -7.54 -8.15
CA ALA A 97 1.04 -7.43 -9.15
C ALA A 97 -0.30 -8.00 -8.67
N ARG A 98 -0.28 -9.11 -7.93
CA ARG A 98 -1.51 -9.70 -7.37
C ARG A 98 -2.18 -8.76 -6.38
N LEU A 99 -1.41 -8.11 -5.54
CA LEU A 99 -1.94 -7.14 -4.60
C LEU A 99 -2.57 -5.96 -5.34
N HIS A 100 -1.84 -5.41 -6.31
CA HIS A 100 -2.35 -4.28 -7.10
C HIS A 100 -3.64 -4.66 -7.83
N ASP A 101 -3.68 -5.84 -8.46
CA ASP A 101 -4.87 -6.30 -9.16
C ASP A 101 -6.07 -6.43 -8.22
N ALA A 102 -5.87 -6.97 -7.02
CA ALA A 102 -6.93 -7.09 -6.03
C ALA A 102 -7.45 -5.71 -5.59
N LEU A 103 -6.56 -4.75 -5.41
CA LEU A 103 -6.94 -3.38 -5.05
C LEU A 103 -7.67 -2.67 -6.20
N VAL A 104 -7.22 -2.86 -7.43
CA VAL A 104 -7.88 -2.30 -8.63
C VAL A 104 -9.29 -2.89 -8.81
N GLN A 105 -9.48 -4.17 -8.50
CA GLN A 105 -10.81 -4.77 -8.56
C GLN A 105 -11.78 -4.09 -7.60
N ALA A 106 -11.33 -3.76 -6.40
CA ALA A 106 -12.16 -3.06 -5.42
C ALA A 106 -12.28 -1.56 -5.73
N TRP A 107 -11.21 -0.96 -6.26
CA TRP A 107 -11.15 0.46 -6.59
C TRP A 107 -10.57 0.66 -7.99
N PRO A 108 -11.41 0.59 -9.04
CA PRO A 108 -10.94 0.75 -10.43
C PRO A 108 -10.18 2.05 -10.70
N ARG A 109 -10.40 3.09 -9.89
CA ARG A 109 -9.70 4.36 -10.02
C ARG A 109 -8.18 4.27 -9.77
N LEU A 110 -7.70 3.18 -9.18
CA LEU A 110 -6.26 2.96 -9.02
C LEU A 110 -5.58 2.52 -10.32
N SER A 111 -6.33 2.02 -11.28
CA SER A 111 -5.76 1.56 -12.54
C SER A 111 -5.04 2.69 -13.26
N GLY A 112 -3.78 2.45 -13.64
CA GLY A 112 -2.95 3.43 -14.33
C GLY A 112 -2.39 4.55 -13.46
N ARG A 113 -2.62 4.50 -12.13
CA ARG A 113 -2.13 5.54 -11.23
C ARG A 113 -0.96 5.10 -10.36
N VAL A 114 -0.57 3.83 -10.43
CA VAL A 114 0.52 3.28 -9.63
C VAL A 114 1.56 2.68 -10.57
N ASP A 115 2.78 3.19 -10.49
CA ASP A 115 3.91 2.67 -11.25
C ASP A 115 4.86 1.94 -10.32
N PHE A 116 5.32 0.76 -10.74
CA PHE A 116 6.26 -0.06 -9.99
C PHE A 116 7.61 -0.06 -10.70
N VAL A 117 8.66 0.33 -9.96
CA VAL A 117 10.01 0.44 -10.51
C VAL A 117 10.99 -0.35 -9.66
N ALA A 118 11.65 -1.34 -10.28
CA ALA A 118 12.75 -2.07 -9.65
C ALA A 118 14.04 -1.27 -9.91
N SER A 119 14.49 -0.52 -8.92
CA SER A 119 15.62 0.39 -9.08
C SER A 119 16.28 0.69 -7.75
N ALA A 120 17.53 1.12 -7.79
CA ALA A 120 18.19 1.69 -6.61
C ALA A 120 17.47 2.99 -6.21
N LEU A 121 17.29 3.18 -4.90
CA LEU A 121 16.51 4.32 -4.38
C LEU A 121 17.17 5.65 -4.77
N GLU A 122 18.49 5.69 -4.84
CA GLU A 122 19.27 6.89 -5.18
C GLU A 122 19.10 7.34 -6.62
N SER A 123 18.63 6.45 -7.51
CA SER A 123 18.45 6.78 -8.92
C SER A 123 17.12 7.45 -9.23
N ILE A 124 16.24 7.57 -8.23
CA ILE A 124 14.92 8.17 -8.43
C ILE A 124 15.01 9.68 -8.27
N GLU A 125 14.49 10.40 -9.26
CA GLU A 125 14.38 11.84 -9.18
C GLU A 125 13.17 12.22 -8.32
N ILE A 126 13.43 12.94 -7.23
CA ILE A 126 12.41 13.44 -6.32
C ILE A 126 12.13 14.90 -6.66
N LEU A 127 10.84 15.23 -6.81
CA LEU A 127 10.39 16.58 -7.07
C LEU A 127 9.97 17.26 -5.78
N ASP A 128 10.01 18.60 -5.73
CA ASP A 128 9.64 19.37 -4.53
C ASP A 128 8.20 19.11 -4.09
N THR A 129 7.33 18.76 -5.03
CA THR A 129 5.91 18.47 -4.74
C THR A 129 5.64 17.04 -4.35
N ASP A 130 6.64 16.16 -4.39
CA ASP A 130 6.46 14.77 -4.04
C ASP A 130 6.25 14.57 -2.55
N VAL A 131 5.42 13.60 -2.20
CA VAL A 131 5.30 13.10 -0.83
C VAL A 131 6.08 11.78 -0.78
N VAL A 132 7.23 11.82 -0.10
CA VAL A 132 8.13 10.68 -0.01
C VAL A 132 7.88 9.92 1.27
N VAL A 133 7.62 8.63 1.16
CA VAL A 133 7.30 7.76 2.30
C VAL A 133 8.11 6.48 2.27
N SER A 134 8.21 5.85 3.43
CA SER A 134 8.75 4.50 3.54
C SER A 134 8.24 3.86 4.83
N SER A 135 7.62 2.70 4.72
CA SER A 135 7.17 1.95 5.90
C SER A 135 8.26 1.05 6.48
N HIS A 136 9.35 0.86 5.75
CA HIS A 136 10.44 -0.04 6.14
C HIS A 136 11.72 0.70 6.50
N ALA A 137 11.70 2.01 6.58
CA ALA A 137 12.84 2.80 7.05
C ALA A 137 12.99 2.62 8.56
N CYS A 138 14.12 2.09 8.95
CA CYS A 138 14.45 1.94 10.36
C CYS A 138 15.28 3.13 10.82
#